data_882b040a081388c0fa3cfe7bad3b7a62
#
_entry.id   882b040a081388c0fa3cfe7bad3b7a62
#
_cell.length_a   1.000
_cell.length_b   1.000
_cell.length_c   1.000
_cell.angle_alpha   90.00
_cell.angle_beta   90.00
_cell.angle_gamma   90.00
#
_symmetry.space_group_name_H-M   'P 1'
#
loop_
_entity.id
_entity.type
_entity.pdbx_description
1 polymer ?
#
loop_
_entity_poly.entity_id
_entity_poly.type
_entity_poly.pdbx_seq_one_letter_code
_entity_poly.pdbx_strand_id
1 'polypeptide(L)'
;MDLKRQASAPLYEAIEKFRKKRIVPFDVPGHKRGRGNPELVDLLGERCVGIDVNSMKPLDNLCHPVSVIKEAEELTAEAFGAEHAFFMVGGTTQAVQNMVLSVCKAGDEIIVPRNVHKSVINALILCGAIPVYLNTEINAKLGIVLGVTVQQVEKTIQEHPNAVAVLVNNPTYYGICSDIKGICDIAHSYGLKVLADEAHGTHLYFGDNLPMNSMKAGADLAAISMHKSGGSLTQSSILLTNNGMNADYVQTIINITQTTSASYLLMTSLDISRRNLALRGRQSFAKVSEWAQYARDEINMVGGYYAYGKELINGGTVYDYDVTKLCVYTRDIGLDGIEVYDILRDEYDIQIEFGDIGNIMAYISIGDRIRDIERLVGALAEISRLYSKEEKRFEVDRQMLLPRVLASPQEAFYADKIKVPIREAAGHISGEFVMAYPPGIPILAPGEEITDEIIDYIQYSVEKGCSMQGMEDSTLQTLNVLRM
;
A
#
# COMPACT_ATOMS: atom_id res chain seq x y z
N MET A 1 10.61 -7.50 -22.70
CA MET A 1 10.36 -6.05 -22.82
C MET A 1 11.18 -5.45 -23.97
N ASP A 2 10.54 -4.82 -24.95
CA ASP A 2 11.20 -4.14 -26.08
C ASP A 2 11.46 -2.67 -25.72
N LEU A 3 12.72 -2.29 -25.47
CA LEU A 3 13.09 -0.93 -25.05
C LEU A 3 12.76 0.15 -26.11
N LYS A 4 12.71 -0.19 -27.39
CA LYS A 4 12.34 0.76 -28.45
C LYS A 4 10.84 1.08 -28.37
N ARG A 5 10.01 0.07 -28.12
CA ARG A 5 8.57 0.24 -27.86
C ARG A 5 8.33 1.03 -26.58
N GLN A 6 9.06 0.70 -25.52
CA GLN A 6 8.94 1.37 -24.21
C GLN A 6 9.37 2.84 -24.21
N ALA A 7 10.12 3.32 -25.23
CA ALA A 7 10.48 4.73 -25.37
C ALA A 7 9.27 5.62 -25.72
N SER A 8 8.20 5.07 -26.28
CA SER A 8 6.93 5.79 -26.51
C SER A 8 6.19 6.05 -25.19
N ALA A 9 5.47 7.16 -25.14
CA ALA A 9 4.49 7.49 -24.09
C ALA A 9 3.22 8.03 -24.77
N PRO A 10 2.37 7.13 -25.28
CA PRO A 10 1.31 7.50 -26.22
C PRO A 10 0.30 8.49 -25.65
N LEU A 11 -0.08 8.36 -24.37
CA LEU A 11 -1.00 9.29 -23.74
C LEU A 11 -0.35 10.66 -23.52
N TYR A 12 0.89 10.71 -23.05
CA TYR A 12 1.65 11.96 -22.91
C TYR A 12 1.84 12.66 -24.27
N GLU A 13 2.19 11.93 -25.32
CA GLU A 13 2.39 12.47 -26.65
C GLU A 13 1.10 13.02 -27.24
N ALA A 14 -0.03 12.31 -27.02
CA ALA A 14 -1.35 12.74 -27.47
C ALA A 14 -1.80 14.04 -26.77
N ILE A 15 -1.62 14.14 -25.45
CA ILE A 15 -2.05 15.31 -24.68
C ILE A 15 -1.19 16.54 -25.00
N GLU A 16 0.13 16.38 -25.22
CA GLU A 16 1.01 17.45 -25.67
C GLU A 16 0.64 17.94 -27.08
N LYS A 17 0.32 17.03 -27.99
CA LYS A 17 -0.17 17.36 -29.33
C LYS A 17 -1.50 18.11 -29.28
N PHE A 18 -2.41 17.67 -28.40
CA PHE A 18 -3.70 18.31 -28.18
C PHE A 18 -3.54 19.72 -27.61
N ARG A 19 -2.70 19.92 -26.59
CA ARG A 19 -2.41 21.23 -25.99
C ARG A 19 -1.88 22.25 -27.02
N LYS A 20 -0.98 21.83 -27.93
CA LYS A 20 -0.39 22.68 -28.96
C LYS A 20 -1.40 23.16 -30.01
N LYS A 21 -2.53 22.50 -30.19
CA LYS A 21 -3.55 22.88 -31.20
C LYS A 21 -4.32 24.17 -30.87
N ARG A 22 -4.19 24.73 -29.66
CA ARG A 22 -4.90 25.94 -29.20
C ARG A 22 -6.42 25.90 -29.44
N ILE A 23 -7.05 24.74 -29.18
CA ILE A 23 -8.48 24.52 -29.35
C ILE A 23 -9.25 25.45 -28.41
N VAL A 24 -10.33 26.08 -28.90
CA VAL A 24 -11.24 26.86 -28.05
C VAL A 24 -12.10 25.91 -27.23
N PRO A 25 -12.00 25.91 -25.89
CA PRO A 25 -12.68 24.94 -25.05
C PRO A 25 -14.11 25.38 -24.71
N PHE A 26 -15.10 24.59 -25.13
CA PHE A 26 -16.47 24.63 -24.66
C PHE A 26 -16.80 23.37 -23.82
N ASP A 27 -15.82 22.49 -23.65
CA ASP A 27 -15.81 21.27 -22.85
C ASP A 27 -15.51 21.56 -21.37
N VAL A 28 -15.68 20.58 -20.49
CA VAL A 28 -15.19 20.57 -19.11
C VAL A 28 -13.69 20.24 -19.10
N PRO A 29 -12.92 20.63 -18.07
CA PRO A 29 -13.30 21.33 -16.83
C PRO A 29 -13.63 22.81 -17.00
N GLY A 30 -14.39 23.35 -16.01
CA GLY A 30 -14.89 24.74 -16.04
C GLY A 30 -13.83 25.83 -16.02
N HIS A 31 -12.60 25.56 -15.54
CA HIS A 31 -11.49 26.50 -15.56
C HIS A 31 -10.98 26.81 -16.99
N LYS A 32 -11.42 26.04 -18.00
CA LYS A 32 -11.13 26.32 -19.42
C LYS A 32 -9.63 26.52 -19.68
N ARG A 33 -8.80 25.55 -19.23
CA ARG A 33 -7.32 25.60 -19.32
C ARG A 33 -6.74 26.82 -18.59
N GLY A 34 -7.29 27.13 -17.40
CA GLY A 34 -6.82 28.17 -16.51
C GLY A 34 -7.49 29.54 -16.67
N ARG A 35 -8.16 29.82 -17.80
CA ARG A 35 -8.79 31.15 -18.03
C ARG A 35 -9.86 31.51 -16.99
N GLY A 36 -10.56 30.52 -16.44
CA GLY A 36 -11.61 30.73 -15.43
C GLY A 36 -11.09 30.72 -13.99
N ASN A 37 -9.80 30.44 -13.76
CA ASN A 37 -9.19 30.43 -12.42
C ASN A 37 -7.70 30.80 -12.52
N PRO A 38 -7.34 32.08 -12.56
CA PRO A 38 -5.96 32.55 -12.64
C PRO A 38 -5.10 32.11 -11.46
N GLU A 39 -5.64 32.09 -10.22
CA GLU A 39 -4.92 31.65 -9.01
C GLU A 39 -4.47 30.18 -9.12
N LEU A 40 -5.27 29.34 -9.76
CA LEU A 40 -4.90 27.95 -10.02
C LEU A 40 -3.73 27.86 -11.02
N VAL A 41 -3.69 28.77 -12.00
CA VAL A 41 -2.58 28.86 -12.95
C VAL A 41 -1.31 29.33 -12.29
N ASP A 42 -1.40 30.31 -11.39
CA ASP A 42 -0.25 30.81 -10.60
C ASP A 42 0.33 29.71 -9.71
N LEU A 43 -0.54 28.88 -9.11
CA LEU A 43 -0.12 27.78 -8.27
C LEU A 43 0.52 26.60 -9.04
N LEU A 44 -0.12 26.15 -10.12
CA LEU A 44 0.24 24.91 -10.82
C LEU A 44 1.04 25.14 -12.12
N GLY A 45 1.06 26.36 -12.63
CA GLY A 45 1.64 26.72 -13.91
C GLY A 45 0.70 26.42 -15.10
N GLU A 46 0.80 27.25 -16.13
CA GLU A 46 -0.03 27.16 -17.36
C GLU A 46 0.03 25.78 -18.02
N ARG A 47 1.18 25.11 -17.97
CA ARG A 47 1.36 23.80 -18.61
C ARG A 47 0.56 22.72 -17.91
N CYS A 48 0.59 22.70 -16.59
CA CYS A 48 -0.15 21.73 -15.78
C CYS A 48 -1.66 21.89 -15.97
N VAL A 49 -2.16 23.12 -15.77
CA VAL A 49 -3.60 23.42 -15.93
C VAL A 49 -4.04 23.26 -17.38
N GLY A 50 -3.14 23.50 -18.35
CA GLY A 50 -3.42 23.36 -19.78
C GLY A 50 -3.62 21.91 -20.28
N ILE A 51 -3.18 20.92 -19.51
CA ILE A 51 -3.36 19.49 -19.79
C ILE A 51 -4.41 18.83 -18.90
N ASP A 52 -5.00 19.56 -17.96
CA ASP A 52 -6.16 19.08 -17.20
C ASP A 52 -7.41 19.19 -18.08
N VAL A 53 -7.81 18.05 -18.62
CA VAL A 53 -8.90 17.89 -19.59
C VAL A 53 -9.74 16.68 -19.23
N ASN A 54 -10.88 16.52 -19.88
CA ASN A 54 -11.74 15.35 -19.72
C ASN A 54 -11.63 14.40 -20.94
N SER A 55 -12.30 13.24 -20.84
CA SER A 55 -12.38 12.24 -21.92
C SER A 55 -12.90 12.86 -23.22
N MET A 56 -12.19 12.62 -24.31
CA MET A 56 -12.58 13.05 -25.64
C MET A 56 -11.93 12.16 -26.72
N LYS A 57 -12.55 12.07 -27.89
CA LYS A 57 -12.10 11.17 -28.95
C LYS A 57 -10.58 11.18 -29.25
N PRO A 58 -9.85 12.32 -29.27
CA PRO A 58 -8.40 12.31 -29.50
C PRO A 58 -7.55 11.83 -28.34
N LEU A 59 -8.11 11.73 -27.14
CA LEU A 59 -7.40 11.40 -25.89
C LEU A 59 -7.90 10.10 -25.25
N ASP A 60 -8.87 9.43 -25.91
CA ASP A 60 -9.44 8.17 -25.42
C ASP A 60 -10.41 8.33 -24.20
N ASN A 61 -10.82 7.23 -23.59
CA ASN A 61 -11.68 7.18 -22.41
C ASN A 61 -11.25 6.03 -21.50
N LEU A 62 -10.91 6.32 -20.27
CA LEU A 62 -10.42 5.32 -19.31
C LEU A 62 -11.47 4.22 -18.99
N CYS A 63 -12.75 4.54 -19.04
CA CYS A 63 -13.82 3.52 -18.83
C CYS A 63 -13.99 2.56 -20.03
N HIS A 64 -13.45 2.93 -21.20
CA HIS A 64 -13.47 2.10 -22.41
C HIS A 64 -12.27 2.44 -23.29
N PRO A 65 -11.05 2.04 -22.90
CA PRO A 65 -9.83 2.39 -23.62
C PRO A 65 -9.73 1.64 -24.95
N VAL A 66 -9.56 2.39 -26.05
CA VAL A 66 -9.49 1.83 -27.41
C VAL A 66 -8.35 2.41 -28.26
N SER A 67 -7.63 3.41 -27.75
CA SER A 67 -6.55 4.09 -28.47
C SER A 67 -5.36 4.40 -27.55
N VAL A 68 -5.05 5.67 -27.28
CA VAL A 68 -3.81 6.07 -26.58
C VAL A 68 -3.75 5.61 -25.12
N ILE A 69 -4.87 5.50 -24.42
CA ILE A 69 -4.89 4.92 -23.08
C ILE A 69 -4.66 3.41 -23.18
N LYS A 70 -5.34 2.73 -24.10
CA LYS A 70 -5.15 1.29 -24.35
C LYS A 70 -3.71 0.96 -24.68
N GLU A 71 -3.08 1.73 -25.56
CA GLU A 71 -1.67 1.56 -25.92
C GLU A 71 -0.75 1.78 -24.70
N ALA A 72 -1.02 2.81 -23.87
CA ALA A 72 -0.25 3.04 -22.64
C ALA A 72 -0.40 1.89 -21.62
N GLU A 73 -1.59 1.32 -21.47
CA GLU A 73 -1.84 0.15 -20.64
C GLU A 73 -1.14 -1.12 -21.17
N GLU A 74 -1.15 -1.34 -22.48
CA GLU A 74 -0.41 -2.46 -23.11
C GLU A 74 1.11 -2.35 -22.91
N LEU A 75 1.67 -1.13 -23.07
CA LEU A 75 3.07 -0.88 -22.76
C LEU A 75 3.37 -1.07 -21.27
N THR A 76 2.42 -0.75 -20.40
CA THR A 76 2.55 -0.96 -18.96
C THR A 76 2.53 -2.46 -18.63
N ALA A 77 1.61 -3.22 -19.20
CA ALA A 77 1.59 -4.68 -19.04
C ALA A 77 2.92 -5.31 -19.47
N GLU A 78 3.46 -4.92 -20.64
CA GLU A 78 4.76 -5.39 -21.12
C GLU A 78 5.90 -5.02 -20.16
N ALA A 79 5.92 -3.78 -19.63
CA ALA A 79 6.97 -3.31 -18.72
C ALA A 79 6.96 -4.05 -17.39
N PHE A 80 5.78 -4.42 -16.89
CA PHE A 80 5.59 -5.14 -15.63
C PHE A 80 5.55 -6.67 -15.79
N GLY A 81 5.62 -7.18 -17.03
CA GLY A 81 5.56 -8.62 -17.29
C GLY A 81 4.20 -9.25 -16.95
N ALA A 82 3.13 -8.48 -17.12
CA ALA A 82 1.75 -8.89 -16.94
C ALA A 82 1.06 -9.13 -18.30
N GLU A 83 -0.06 -9.87 -18.30
CA GLU A 83 -0.90 -10.04 -19.50
C GLU A 83 -1.69 -8.76 -19.79
N HIS A 84 -2.26 -8.14 -18.74
CA HIS A 84 -2.97 -6.87 -18.86
C HIS A 84 -2.61 -5.93 -17.72
N ALA A 85 -2.72 -4.63 -17.97
CA ALA A 85 -2.60 -3.56 -16.99
C ALA A 85 -3.76 -2.57 -17.16
N PHE A 86 -4.26 -2.05 -16.05
CA PHE A 86 -5.34 -1.07 -16.01
C PHE A 86 -4.90 0.14 -15.20
N PHE A 87 -5.04 1.34 -15.76
CA PHE A 87 -4.74 2.56 -15.05
C PHE A 87 -5.82 2.88 -14.02
N MET A 88 -5.38 3.23 -12.81
CA MET A 88 -6.25 3.52 -11.68
C MET A 88 -5.98 4.95 -11.19
N VAL A 89 -7.03 5.76 -11.15
CA VAL A 89 -6.98 7.16 -10.67
C VAL A 89 -7.62 7.35 -9.30
N GLY A 90 -8.11 6.28 -8.68
CA GLY A 90 -8.64 6.23 -7.32
C GLY A 90 -7.64 5.66 -6.29
N GLY A 91 -6.35 5.59 -6.66
CA GLY A 91 -5.29 5.04 -5.82
C GLY A 91 -5.30 3.51 -5.77
N THR A 92 -4.32 2.97 -5.06
CA THR A 92 -4.23 1.51 -4.85
C THR A 92 -5.37 1.00 -3.97
N THR A 93 -6.02 1.86 -3.19
CA THR A 93 -7.29 1.54 -2.53
C THR A 93 -8.32 1.01 -3.53
N GLN A 94 -8.53 1.74 -4.64
CA GLN A 94 -9.43 1.30 -5.72
C GLN A 94 -8.89 0.04 -6.41
N ALA A 95 -7.59 -0.05 -6.68
CA ALA A 95 -6.99 -1.22 -7.31
C ALA A 95 -7.19 -2.48 -6.47
N VAL A 96 -6.96 -2.43 -5.15
CA VAL A 96 -7.19 -3.54 -4.22
C VAL A 96 -8.66 -3.92 -4.16
N GLN A 97 -9.57 -2.94 -4.08
CA GLN A 97 -11.00 -3.21 -4.09
C GLN A 97 -11.41 -3.94 -5.37
N ASN A 98 -11.00 -3.44 -6.53
CA ASN A 98 -11.33 -4.07 -7.81
C ASN A 98 -10.68 -5.45 -7.97
N MET A 99 -9.49 -5.65 -7.44
CA MET A 99 -8.81 -6.95 -7.40
C MET A 99 -9.67 -7.99 -6.66
N VAL A 100 -10.15 -7.67 -5.47
CA VAL A 100 -11.00 -8.55 -4.66
C VAL A 100 -12.36 -8.74 -5.32
N LEU A 101 -13.03 -7.66 -5.77
CA LEU A 101 -14.32 -7.70 -6.47
C LEU A 101 -14.29 -8.51 -7.79
N SER A 102 -13.11 -8.62 -8.42
CA SER A 102 -12.95 -9.42 -9.65
C SER A 102 -12.92 -10.92 -9.40
N VAL A 103 -12.76 -11.36 -8.16
CA VAL A 103 -12.58 -12.77 -7.79
C VAL A 103 -13.65 -13.23 -6.81
N CYS A 104 -14.01 -12.40 -5.84
CA CYS A 104 -14.90 -12.76 -4.74
C CYS A 104 -16.32 -12.22 -4.94
N LYS A 105 -17.31 -12.98 -4.46
CA LYS A 105 -18.72 -12.62 -4.37
C LYS A 105 -19.26 -12.89 -2.97
N ALA A 106 -20.50 -12.52 -2.72
CA ALA A 106 -21.14 -12.70 -1.43
C ALA A 106 -21.15 -14.18 -0.98
N GLY A 107 -20.67 -14.38 0.25
CA GLY A 107 -20.56 -15.70 0.88
C GLY A 107 -19.28 -16.49 0.53
N ASP A 108 -18.45 -16.02 -0.40
CA ASP A 108 -17.13 -16.63 -0.65
C ASP A 108 -16.19 -16.38 0.52
N GLU A 109 -15.34 -17.35 0.83
CA GLU A 109 -14.23 -17.18 1.76
C GLU A 109 -12.98 -16.72 1.02
N ILE A 110 -12.23 -15.77 1.60
CA ILE A 110 -10.93 -15.32 1.11
C ILE A 110 -9.90 -15.37 2.24
N ILE A 111 -8.78 -16.04 1.98
CA ILE A 111 -7.68 -16.15 2.93
C ILE A 111 -6.83 -14.89 2.86
N VAL A 112 -6.68 -14.19 3.98
CA VAL A 112 -5.99 -12.91 4.07
C VAL A 112 -5.09 -12.83 5.30
N PRO A 113 -3.88 -12.23 5.22
CA PRO A 113 -3.10 -11.98 6.42
C PRO A 113 -3.78 -10.91 7.29
N ARG A 114 -3.62 -11.01 8.63
CA ARG A 114 -4.29 -10.08 9.55
C ARG A 114 -3.83 -8.62 9.38
N ASN A 115 -2.63 -8.41 8.88
CA ASN A 115 -2.04 -7.10 8.65
C ASN A 115 -2.38 -6.48 7.29
N VAL A 116 -3.52 -6.82 6.70
CA VAL A 116 -3.99 -6.19 5.45
C VAL A 116 -4.35 -4.71 5.66
N HIS A 117 -4.15 -3.93 4.62
CA HIS A 117 -4.65 -2.56 4.59
C HIS A 117 -6.18 -2.53 4.58
N LYS A 118 -6.78 -1.50 5.21
CA LYS A 118 -8.26 -1.35 5.29
C LYS A 118 -9.00 -1.48 3.95
N SER A 119 -8.34 -1.21 2.82
CA SER A 119 -8.94 -1.35 1.48
C SER A 119 -9.39 -2.78 1.19
N VAL A 120 -8.73 -3.80 1.76
CA VAL A 120 -9.14 -5.19 1.62
C VAL A 120 -10.46 -5.41 2.35
N ILE A 121 -10.57 -4.99 3.62
CA ILE A 121 -11.81 -5.14 4.39
C ILE A 121 -12.94 -4.32 3.76
N ASN A 122 -12.66 -3.12 3.25
CA ASN A 122 -13.64 -2.33 2.49
C ASN A 122 -14.16 -3.10 1.26
N ALA A 123 -13.27 -3.82 0.56
CA ALA A 123 -13.71 -4.67 -0.56
C ALA A 123 -14.64 -5.79 -0.10
N LEU A 124 -14.36 -6.41 1.07
CA LEU A 124 -15.23 -7.44 1.65
C LEU A 124 -16.59 -6.88 2.06
N ILE A 125 -16.64 -5.65 2.58
CA ILE A 125 -17.92 -4.94 2.83
C ILE A 125 -18.70 -4.78 1.52
N LEU A 126 -18.03 -4.43 0.42
CA LEU A 126 -18.68 -4.19 -0.86
C LEU A 126 -19.18 -5.50 -1.52
N CYS A 127 -18.39 -6.57 -1.49
CA CYS A 127 -18.75 -7.82 -2.17
C CYS A 127 -19.47 -8.86 -1.28
N GLY A 128 -19.39 -8.71 0.06
CA GLY A 128 -19.98 -9.67 1.00
C GLY A 128 -19.18 -10.96 1.17
N ALA A 129 -17.89 -10.96 0.80
CA ALA A 129 -17.01 -12.09 1.08
C ALA A 129 -16.55 -12.10 2.54
N ILE A 130 -16.16 -13.27 3.03
CA ILE A 130 -15.84 -13.55 4.43
C ILE A 130 -14.32 -13.71 4.54
N PRO A 131 -13.62 -12.92 5.40
CA PRO A 131 -12.20 -13.09 5.61
C PRO A 131 -11.89 -14.32 6.46
N VAL A 132 -10.91 -15.10 6.02
CA VAL A 132 -10.24 -16.14 6.79
C VAL A 132 -8.83 -15.63 7.09
N TYR A 133 -8.59 -15.25 8.34
CA TYR A 133 -7.33 -14.64 8.72
C TYR A 133 -6.19 -15.64 8.90
N LEU A 134 -5.07 -15.37 8.20
CA LEU A 134 -3.78 -15.99 8.51
C LEU A 134 -3.18 -15.34 9.74
N ASN A 135 -2.71 -16.18 10.66
CA ASN A 135 -1.99 -15.71 11.84
C ASN A 135 -0.58 -15.29 11.43
N THR A 136 -0.33 -13.99 11.45
CA THR A 136 1.00 -13.42 11.19
C THR A 136 1.77 -13.30 12.50
N GLU A 137 3.05 -13.69 12.49
CA GLU A 137 3.94 -13.54 13.64
C GLU A 137 4.39 -12.08 13.79
N ILE A 138 4.72 -11.70 15.02
CA ILE A 138 5.36 -10.42 15.34
C ILE A 138 6.80 -10.69 15.76
N ASN A 139 7.75 -9.89 15.22
CA ASN A 139 9.10 -9.89 15.75
C ASN A 139 9.09 -9.25 17.14
N ALA A 140 9.37 -10.04 18.18
CA ALA A 140 9.24 -9.61 19.58
C ALA A 140 10.12 -8.41 19.95
N LYS A 141 11.33 -8.29 19.36
CA LYS A 141 12.23 -7.15 19.59
C LYS A 141 11.75 -5.89 18.85
N LEU A 142 11.41 -6.04 17.57
CA LEU A 142 11.13 -4.90 16.70
C LEU A 142 9.68 -4.45 16.77
N GLY A 143 8.75 -5.29 17.26
CA GLY A 143 7.31 -5.02 17.29
C GLY A 143 6.66 -4.97 15.89
N ILE A 144 7.32 -5.48 14.85
CA ILE A 144 6.83 -5.48 13.48
C ILE A 144 6.19 -6.81 13.10
N VAL A 145 5.13 -6.74 12.29
CA VAL A 145 4.45 -7.92 11.75
C VAL A 145 5.28 -8.51 10.63
N LEU A 146 5.48 -9.83 10.68
CA LEU A 146 6.22 -10.60 9.69
C LEU A 146 5.32 -11.07 8.54
N GLY A 147 5.90 -11.75 7.57
CA GLY A 147 5.20 -12.36 6.44
C GLY A 147 4.48 -13.66 6.83
N VAL A 148 3.84 -14.27 5.84
CA VAL A 148 3.16 -15.57 5.97
C VAL A 148 3.98 -16.66 5.29
N THR A 149 3.93 -17.87 5.81
CA THR A 149 4.64 -19.02 5.24
C THR A 149 3.74 -19.82 4.30
N VAL A 150 4.35 -20.55 3.37
CA VAL A 150 3.63 -21.46 2.46
C VAL A 150 2.84 -22.51 3.25
N GLN A 151 3.44 -23.03 4.35
CA GLN A 151 2.81 -24.03 5.20
C GLN A 151 1.57 -23.50 5.92
N GLN A 152 1.61 -22.25 6.40
CA GLN A 152 0.43 -21.62 7.01
C GLN A 152 -0.70 -21.46 5.98
N VAL A 153 -0.36 -21.02 4.76
CA VAL A 153 -1.33 -20.86 3.66
C VAL A 153 -1.94 -22.23 3.30
N GLU A 154 -1.12 -23.26 3.10
CA GLU A 154 -1.57 -24.60 2.76
C GLU A 154 -2.52 -25.18 3.85
N LYS A 155 -2.11 -25.08 5.11
CA LYS A 155 -2.93 -25.53 6.23
C LYS A 155 -4.29 -24.84 6.25
N THR A 156 -4.30 -23.51 6.06
CA THR A 156 -5.54 -22.72 6.06
C THR A 156 -6.44 -23.08 4.87
N ILE A 157 -5.87 -23.35 3.68
CA ILE A 157 -6.65 -23.84 2.52
C ILE A 157 -7.31 -25.19 2.84
N GLN A 158 -6.59 -26.10 3.52
CA GLN A 158 -7.14 -27.41 3.88
C GLN A 158 -8.26 -27.29 4.92
N GLU A 159 -8.15 -26.33 5.86
CA GLU A 159 -9.17 -26.05 6.87
C GLU A 159 -10.38 -25.30 6.29
N HIS A 160 -10.19 -24.56 5.17
CA HIS A 160 -11.21 -23.76 4.49
C HIS A 160 -11.30 -24.13 2.99
N PRO A 161 -11.81 -25.32 2.66
CA PRO A 161 -11.84 -25.83 1.28
C PRO A 161 -12.77 -25.05 0.34
N ASN A 162 -13.61 -24.16 0.86
CA ASN A 162 -14.49 -23.28 0.09
C ASN A 162 -13.84 -21.92 -0.22
N ALA A 163 -12.63 -21.65 0.24
CA ALA A 163 -11.92 -20.43 -0.08
C ALA A 163 -11.68 -20.34 -1.60
N VAL A 164 -11.87 -19.15 -2.16
CA VAL A 164 -11.72 -18.90 -3.61
C VAL A 164 -10.40 -18.21 -3.94
N ALA A 165 -9.79 -17.53 -2.99
CA ALA A 165 -8.55 -16.81 -3.20
C ALA A 165 -7.71 -16.70 -1.92
N VAL A 166 -6.40 -16.47 -2.14
CA VAL A 166 -5.43 -16.05 -1.12
C VAL A 166 -4.96 -14.66 -1.49
N LEU A 167 -5.01 -13.70 -0.55
CA LEU A 167 -4.42 -12.38 -0.70
C LEU A 167 -3.14 -12.29 0.12
N VAL A 168 -2.10 -11.68 -0.43
CA VAL A 168 -0.79 -11.51 0.22
C VAL A 168 -0.33 -10.06 0.11
N ASN A 169 0.20 -9.49 1.20
CA ASN A 169 0.92 -8.22 1.16
C ASN A 169 2.40 -8.51 0.83
N ASN A 170 2.92 -7.98 -0.27
CA ASN A 170 4.31 -8.25 -0.67
C ASN A 170 4.93 -7.10 -1.49
N PRO A 171 5.87 -6.32 -0.92
CA PRO A 171 6.35 -6.37 0.47
C PRO A 171 5.38 -5.73 1.46
N THR A 172 5.58 -5.99 2.76
CA THR A 172 4.93 -5.22 3.84
C THR A 172 5.53 -3.80 3.92
N TYR A 173 4.95 -2.95 4.75
CA TYR A 173 5.49 -1.60 5.03
C TYR A 173 6.95 -1.63 5.49
N TYR A 174 7.32 -2.63 6.30
CA TYR A 174 8.68 -2.78 6.85
C TYR A 174 9.64 -3.51 5.92
N GLY A 175 9.23 -3.79 4.68
CA GLY A 175 10.09 -4.46 3.69
C GLY A 175 10.12 -5.98 3.78
N ILE A 176 9.30 -6.59 4.65
CA ILE A 176 9.23 -8.04 4.77
C ILE A 176 8.53 -8.62 3.54
N CYS A 177 9.14 -9.64 2.94
CA CYS A 177 8.57 -10.40 1.82
C CYS A 177 8.32 -11.85 2.21
N SER A 178 7.15 -12.36 1.84
CA SER A 178 6.80 -13.78 1.93
C SER A 178 7.34 -14.56 0.72
N ASP A 179 7.36 -15.89 0.79
CA ASP A 179 7.61 -16.74 -0.39
C ASP A 179 6.40 -16.71 -1.34
N ILE A 180 6.26 -15.59 -2.04
CA ILE A 180 5.13 -15.37 -2.96
C ILE A 180 5.05 -16.44 -4.05
N LYS A 181 6.21 -16.98 -4.51
CA LYS A 181 6.24 -18.06 -5.51
C LYS A 181 5.67 -19.36 -4.94
N GLY A 182 6.12 -19.77 -3.76
CA GLY A 182 5.61 -20.95 -3.08
C GLY A 182 4.12 -20.81 -2.75
N ILE A 183 3.67 -19.61 -2.35
CA ILE A 183 2.26 -19.34 -2.10
C ILE A 183 1.43 -19.45 -3.38
N CYS A 184 1.90 -18.91 -4.52
CA CYS A 184 1.23 -19.07 -5.81
C CYS A 184 1.11 -20.55 -6.20
N ASP A 185 2.20 -21.31 -6.10
CA ASP A 185 2.23 -22.72 -6.49
C ASP A 185 1.25 -23.55 -5.65
N ILE A 186 1.24 -23.36 -4.33
CA ILE A 186 0.34 -24.10 -3.46
C ILE A 186 -1.12 -23.69 -3.65
N ALA A 187 -1.45 -22.40 -3.70
CA ALA A 187 -2.81 -21.92 -3.90
C ALA A 187 -3.39 -22.42 -5.25
N HIS A 188 -2.62 -22.33 -6.32
CA HIS A 188 -3.03 -22.84 -7.63
C HIS A 188 -3.23 -24.35 -7.66
N SER A 189 -2.44 -25.12 -6.89
CA SER A 189 -2.64 -26.59 -6.80
C SER A 189 -3.99 -26.97 -6.20
N TYR A 190 -4.58 -26.11 -5.40
CA TYR A 190 -5.94 -26.25 -4.86
C TYR A 190 -7.00 -25.48 -5.67
N GLY A 191 -6.61 -24.83 -6.78
CA GLY A 191 -7.53 -24.10 -7.66
C GLY A 191 -7.91 -22.69 -7.19
N LEU A 192 -7.24 -22.16 -6.15
CA LEU A 192 -7.48 -20.82 -5.64
C LEU A 192 -6.74 -19.76 -6.47
N LYS A 193 -7.30 -18.54 -6.53
CA LYS A 193 -6.62 -17.38 -7.10
C LYS A 193 -5.66 -16.73 -6.11
N VAL A 194 -4.57 -16.14 -6.58
CA VAL A 194 -3.61 -15.38 -5.76
C VAL A 194 -3.68 -13.90 -6.10
N LEU A 195 -3.99 -13.10 -5.08
CA LEU A 195 -4.11 -11.65 -5.14
C LEU A 195 -2.94 -11.02 -4.36
N ALA A 196 -2.20 -10.12 -4.99
CA ALA A 196 -1.07 -9.46 -4.34
C ALA A 196 -1.36 -7.97 -4.10
N ASP A 197 -1.42 -7.57 -2.82
CA ASP A 197 -1.27 -6.15 -2.48
C ASP A 197 0.22 -5.80 -2.51
N GLU A 198 0.64 -5.30 -3.65
CA GLU A 198 2.02 -4.92 -3.95
C GLU A 198 2.16 -3.38 -4.02
N ALA A 199 1.32 -2.68 -3.21
CA ALA A 199 1.34 -1.22 -3.13
C ALA A 199 2.73 -0.66 -2.83
N HIS A 200 3.57 -1.38 -2.12
CA HIS A 200 4.95 -1.00 -1.80
C HIS A 200 6.00 -1.64 -2.71
N GLY A 201 5.61 -2.28 -3.82
CA GLY A 201 6.46 -3.14 -4.63
C GLY A 201 6.72 -2.68 -6.07
N THR A 202 6.34 -1.46 -6.49
CA THR A 202 6.55 -0.99 -7.88
C THR A 202 7.98 -1.21 -8.37
N HIS A 203 8.97 -0.95 -7.55
CA HIS A 203 10.40 -1.06 -7.87
C HIS A 203 10.88 -2.51 -8.06
N LEU A 204 10.19 -3.49 -7.49
CA LEU A 204 10.53 -4.92 -7.61
C LEU A 204 10.51 -5.41 -9.07
N TYR A 205 9.82 -4.70 -9.95
CA TYR A 205 9.73 -5.00 -11.37
C TYR A 205 10.94 -4.52 -12.18
N PHE A 206 11.74 -3.62 -11.62
CA PHE A 206 12.79 -2.91 -12.36
C PHE A 206 14.18 -3.00 -11.74
N GLY A 207 14.35 -3.62 -10.58
CA GLY A 207 15.64 -3.82 -9.92
C GLY A 207 16.12 -5.27 -10.02
N ASP A 208 17.45 -5.47 -10.16
CA ASP A 208 18.04 -6.82 -10.32
C ASP A 208 18.16 -7.59 -8.99
N ASN A 209 18.49 -6.90 -7.90
CA ASN A 209 18.80 -7.52 -6.59
C ASN A 209 17.71 -7.22 -5.55
N LEU A 210 16.49 -7.04 -6.02
CA LEU A 210 15.29 -6.83 -5.22
C LEU A 210 14.49 -8.12 -5.09
N PRO A 211 13.62 -8.24 -4.10
CA PRO A 211 12.72 -9.38 -3.96
C PRO A 211 11.90 -9.66 -5.21
N MET A 212 11.43 -10.89 -5.36
CA MET A 212 10.60 -11.30 -6.49
C MET A 212 9.27 -10.55 -6.48
N ASN A 213 8.91 -9.95 -7.64
CA ASN A 213 7.59 -9.34 -7.83
C ASN A 213 6.49 -10.40 -8.07
N SER A 214 5.25 -10.01 -7.80
CA SER A 214 4.10 -10.91 -7.78
C SER A 214 3.74 -11.46 -9.17
N MET A 215 3.86 -10.68 -10.24
CA MET A 215 3.56 -11.16 -11.59
C MET A 215 4.54 -12.26 -12.02
N LYS A 216 5.84 -12.07 -11.74
CA LYS A 216 6.87 -13.09 -12.01
C LYS A 216 6.68 -14.34 -11.14
N ALA A 217 6.19 -14.17 -9.93
CA ALA A 217 5.89 -15.29 -9.02
C ALA A 217 4.67 -16.12 -9.48
N GLY A 218 3.80 -15.54 -10.32
CA GLY A 218 2.63 -16.21 -10.86
C GLY A 218 1.31 -15.79 -10.22
N ALA A 219 1.25 -14.66 -9.48
CA ALA A 219 0.00 -14.13 -8.96
C ALA A 219 -0.99 -13.82 -10.09
N ASP A 220 -2.29 -14.00 -9.82
CA ASP A 220 -3.36 -13.77 -10.80
C ASP A 220 -3.65 -12.27 -10.96
N LEU A 221 -3.62 -11.51 -9.86
CA LEU A 221 -3.77 -10.05 -9.88
C LEU A 221 -2.77 -9.41 -8.89
N ALA A 222 -2.31 -8.20 -9.24
CA ALA A 222 -1.49 -7.39 -8.34
C ALA A 222 -1.90 -5.91 -8.38
N ALA A 223 -2.04 -5.29 -7.22
CA ALA A 223 -2.35 -3.87 -7.06
C ALA A 223 -1.06 -3.08 -6.73
N ILE A 224 -0.70 -2.12 -7.60
CA ILE A 224 0.59 -1.41 -7.57
C ILE A 224 0.37 0.08 -7.30
N SER A 225 1.04 0.64 -6.28
CA SER A 225 1.10 2.10 -6.07
C SER A 225 2.27 2.71 -6.84
N MET A 226 2.00 3.14 -8.05
CA MET A 226 3.02 3.72 -8.91
C MET A 226 3.63 5.01 -8.30
N HIS A 227 2.84 5.76 -7.53
CA HIS A 227 3.28 7.00 -6.88
C HIS A 227 4.25 6.80 -5.71
N LYS A 228 4.28 5.62 -5.06
CA LYS A 228 5.14 5.39 -3.89
C LYS A 228 6.62 5.26 -4.27
N SER A 229 6.95 4.44 -5.25
CA SER A 229 8.35 4.24 -5.67
C SER A 229 8.58 4.41 -7.17
N GLY A 230 7.53 4.54 -7.98
CA GLY A 230 7.63 4.64 -9.44
C GLY A 230 7.72 6.07 -9.98
N GLY A 231 7.52 7.10 -9.13
CA GLY A 231 7.70 8.52 -9.50
C GLY A 231 6.53 9.16 -10.21
N SER A 232 5.33 8.59 -10.15
CA SER A 232 4.10 9.22 -10.66
C SER A 232 3.44 10.11 -9.60
N LEU A 233 2.41 10.86 -9.98
CA LEU A 233 1.66 11.73 -9.08
C LEU A 233 0.89 10.89 -8.04
N THR A 234 0.75 11.42 -6.83
CA THR A 234 -0.05 10.81 -5.75
C THR A 234 -1.42 10.39 -6.27
N GLN A 235 -1.94 9.24 -5.77
CA GLN A 235 -3.22 8.64 -6.17
C GLN A 235 -3.16 7.84 -7.49
N SER A 236 -2.13 7.96 -8.31
CA SER A 236 -1.97 7.15 -9.51
C SER A 236 -1.50 5.74 -9.18
N SER A 237 -2.17 4.72 -9.71
CA SER A 237 -1.98 3.32 -9.41
C SER A 237 -2.23 2.46 -10.64
N ILE A 238 -1.91 1.17 -10.55
CA ILE A 238 -2.10 0.19 -11.62
C ILE A 238 -2.68 -1.09 -11.03
N LEU A 239 -3.61 -1.71 -11.73
CA LEU A 239 -4.02 -3.10 -11.49
C LEU A 239 -3.44 -3.96 -12.61
N LEU A 240 -2.72 -5.00 -12.25
CA LEU A 240 -2.12 -5.97 -13.18
C LEU A 240 -2.85 -7.30 -13.11
N THR A 241 -2.92 -8.02 -14.23
CA THR A 241 -3.53 -9.36 -14.30
C THR A 241 -2.68 -10.34 -15.09
N ASN A 242 -2.75 -11.62 -14.71
CA ASN A 242 -2.09 -12.75 -15.34
C ASN A 242 -3.01 -13.99 -15.39
N ASN A 243 -2.46 -15.10 -15.86
CA ASN A 243 -3.07 -16.45 -15.80
C ASN A 243 -4.45 -16.53 -16.46
N GLY A 244 -4.63 -15.82 -17.58
CA GLY A 244 -5.87 -15.85 -18.35
C GLY A 244 -7.07 -15.24 -17.61
N MET A 245 -6.85 -14.33 -16.68
CA MET A 245 -7.92 -13.54 -16.06
C MET A 245 -8.71 -12.81 -17.16
N ASN A 246 -10.04 -12.89 -17.10
CA ASN A 246 -10.89 -12.23 -18.09
C ASN A 246 -10.79 -10.70 -17.97
N ALA A 247 -9.98 -10.09 -18.84
CA ALA A 247 -9.71 -8.66 -18.83
C ALA A 247 -10.98 -7.80 -19.02
N ASP A 248 -11.93 -8.24 -19.83
CA ASP A 248 -13.19 -7.53 -20.05
C ASP A 248 -14.07 -7.53 -18.79
N TYR A 249 -14.06 -8.64 -18.05
CA TYR A 249 -14.75 -8.72 -16.76
C TYR A 249 -14.07 -7.83 -15.71
N VAL A 250 -12.75 -7.85 -15.62
CA VAL A 250 -11.99 -6.97 -14.73
C VAL A 250 -12.27 -5.50 -15.06
N GLN A 251 -12.28 -5.11 -16.34
CA GLN A 251 -12.65 -3.75 -16.77
C GLN A 251 -14.10 -3.41 -16.37
N THR A 252 -15.01 -4.35 -16.45
CA THR A 252 -16.42 -4.16 -16.01
C THR A 252 -16.48 -3.87 -14.51
N ILE A 253 -15.75 -4.61 -13.69
CA ILE A 253 -15.64 -4.38 -12.24
C ILE A 253 -15.00 -3.02 -11.96
N ILE A 254 -13.91 -2.67 -12.64
CA ILE A 254 -13.27 -1.36 -12.51
C ILE A 254 -14.28 -0.23 -12.77
N ASN A 255 -15.09 -0.36 -13.80
CA ASN A 255 -16.07 0.67 -14.18
C ASN A 255 -17.20 0.88 -13.15
N ILE A 256 -17.43 -0.06 -12.23
CA ILE A 256 -18.37 0.12 -11.11
C ILE A 256 -17.84 1.14 -10.09
N THR A 257 -16.53 1.16 -9.86
CA THR A 257 -15.90 1.98 -8.84
C THR A 257 -15.17 3.20 -9.40
N GLN A 258 -14.95 3.25 -10.72
CA GLN A 258 -14.15 4.27 -11.39
C GLN A 258 -14.98 5.49 -11.77
N THR A 259 -14.39 6.67 -11.57
CA THR A 259 -14.96 7.92 -12.08
C THR A 259 -15.01 7.93 -13.61
N THR A 260 -16.09 8.47 -14.18
CA THR A 260 -16.20 8.72 -15.63
C THR A 260 -15.41 9.95 -16.10
N SER A 261 -14.92 10.75 -15.16
CA SER A 261 -14.13 11.98 -15.40
C SER A 261 -12.70 11.80 -14.90
N ALA A 262 -12.01 10.78 -15.43
CA ALA A 262 -10.68 10.42 -14.97
C ALA A 262 -9.65 11.55 -15.21
N SER A 263 -8.78 11.77 -14.23
CA SER A 263 -7.73 12.80 -14.29
C SER A 263 -6.66 12.44 -15.31
N TYR A 264 -6.55 13.24 -16.37
CA TYR A 264 -5.50 13.10 -17.39
C TYR A 264 -4.10 13.44 -16.84
N LEU A 265 -4.01 14.27 -15.81
CA LEU A 265 -2.74 14.52 -15.11
C LEU A 265 -2.21 13.23 -14.48
N LEU A 266 -3.08 12.50 -13.76
CA LEU A 266 -2.70 11.22 -13.12
C LEU A 266 -2.34 10.15 -14.16
N MET A 267 -3.17 9.97 -15.19
CA MET A 267 -2.92 8.97 -16.23
C MET A 267 -1.65 9.28 -17.03
N THR A 268 -1.43 10.55 -17.39
CA THR A 268 -0.21 10.98 -18.07
C THR A 268 1.03 10.77 -17.20
N SER A 269 0.91 11.00 -15.90
CA SER A 269 2.01 10.72 -14.96
C SER A 269 2.36 9.23 -14.89
N LEU A 270 1.36 8.34 -14.96
CA LEU A 270 1.57 6.89 -15.05
C LEU A 270 2.35 6.51 -16.30
N ASP A 271 1.93 7.01 -17.47
CA ASP A 271 2.56 6.70 -18.75
C ASP A 271 4.01 7.18 -18.83
N ILE A 272 4.30 8.42 -18.34
CA ILE A 272 5.66 8.95 -18.24
C ILE A 272 6.51 8.14 -17.26
N SER A 273 5.98 7.80 -16.10
CA SER A 273 6.69 7.05 -15.07
C SER A 273 6.99 5.63 -15.53
N ARG A 274 6.03 4.93 -16.17
CA ARG A 274 6.26 3.64 -16.81
C ARG A 274 7.43 3.70 -17.81
N ARG A 275 7.42 4.69 -18.73
CA ARG A 275 8.51 4.89 -19.68
C ARG A 275 9.85 5.11 -18.98
N ASN A 276 9.90 5.96 -17.97
CA ASN A 276 11.13 6.24 -17.22
C ASN A 276 11.66 4.97 -16.53
N LEU A 277 10.78 4.20 -15.88
CA LEU A 277 11.14 2.96 -15.22
C LEU A 277 11.62 1.90 -16.21
N ALA A 278 10.93 1.72 -17.32
CA ALA A 278 11.32 0.76 -18.35
C ALA A 278 12.72 1.06 -18.95
N LEU A 279 13.05 2.34 -19.11
CA LEU A 279 14.32 2.75 -19.73
C LEU A 279 15.47 2.89 -18.72
N ARG A 280 15.19 3.27 -17.47
CA ARG A 280 16.21 3.65 -16.48
C ARG A 280 16.06 2.97 -15.12
N GLY A 281 14.96 2.27 -14.88
CA GLY A 281 14.63 1.70 -13.58
C GLY A 281 15.74 0.82 -13.01
N ARG A 282 16.34 -0.05 -13.83
CA ARG A 282 17.46 -0.92 -13.43
C ARG A 282 18.62 -0.12 -12.83
N GLN A 283 19.05 0.94 -13.51
CA GLN A 283 20.15 1.78 -13.03
C GLN A 283 19.74 2.61 -11.80
N SER A 284 18.51 3.13 -11.80
CA SER A 284 17.98 3.94 -10.70
C SER A 284 17.87 3.13 -9.42
N PHE A 285 17.29 1.92 -9.47
CA PHE A 285 17.12 1.09 -8.28
C PHE A 285 18.39 0.40 -7.82
N ALA A 286 19.39 0.21 -8.68
CA ALA A 286 20.73 -0.16 -8.24
C ALA A 286 21.33 0.89 -7.29
N LYS A 287 21.21 2.19 -7.65
CA LYS A 287 21.65 3.30 -6.78
C LYS A 287 20.81 3.42 -5.51
N VAL A 288 19.49 3.30 -5.62
CA VAL A 288 18.59 3.34 -4.46
C VAL A 288 18.97 2.26 -3.45
N SER A 289 19.22 1.03 -3.91
CA SER A 289 19.64 -0.08 -3.04
C SER A 289 21.00 0.17 -2.39
N GLU A 290 21.97 0.74 -3.13
CA GLU A 290 23.28 1.12 -2.62
C GLU A 290 23.15 2.21 -1.53
N TRP A 291 22.35 3.26 -1.79
CA TRP A 291 22.15 4.34 -0.84
C TRP A 291 21.38 3.91 0.41
N ALA A 292 20.38 3.06 0.25
CA ALA A 292 19.63 2.51 1.38
C ALA A 292 20.53 1.61 2.25
N GLN A 293 21.44 0.83 1.65
CA GLN A 293 22.39 0.04 2.40
C GLN A 293 23.44 0.94 3.10
N TYR A 294 23.97 1.93 2.41
CA TYR A 294 24.86 2.92 3.01
C TYR A 294 24.22 3.61 4.23
N ALA A 295 22.97 4.10 4.10
CA ALA A 295 22.26 4.71 5.23
C ALA A 295 22.12 3.76 6.42
N ARG A 296 21.83 2.48 6.16
CA ARG A 296 21.69 1.44 7.19
C ARG A 296 22.99 1.21 7.93
N ASP A 297 24.10 1.10 7.19
CA ASP A 297 25.42 0.87 7.76
C ASP A 297 25.87 2.07 8.63
N GLU A 298 25.71 3.30 8.13
CA GLU A 298 26.05 4.51 8.86
C GLU A 298 25.21 4.69 10.14
N ILE A 299 23.89 4.46 10.07
CA ILE A 299 23.00 4.54 11.25
C ILE A 299 23.41 3.50 12.31
N ASN A 300 23.74 2.28 11.90
CA ASN A 300 24.20 1.26 12.83
C ASN A 300 25.57 1.62 13.46
N MET A 301 26.44 2.38 12.75
CA MET A 301 27.68 2.88 13.31
C MET A 301 27.50 4.04 14.31
N VAL A 302 26.41 4.81 14.20
CA VAL A 302 26.07 5.84 15.21
C VAL A 302 25.94 5.25 16.59
N GLY A 303 25.38 4.03 16.69
CA GLY A 303 25.06 3.35 17.95
C GLY A 303 23.74 3.81 18.58
N GLY A 304 23.13 2.92 19.36
CA GLY A 304 21.83 3.18 19.99
C GLY A 304 20.63 3.06 19.04
N TYR A 305 20.86 2.76 17.77
CA TYR A 305 19.86 2.39 16.78
C TYR A 305 20.10 1.00 16.23
N TYR A 306 19.05 0.40 15.68
CA TYR A 306 19.20 -0.80 14.89
C TYR A 306 18.44 -0.65 13.56
N ALA A 307 19.18 -0.27 12.52
CA ALA A 307 18.68 -0.23 11.16
C ALA A 307 18.77 -1.65 10.58
N TYR A 308 17.64 -2.36 10.56
CA TYR A 308 17.58 -3.75 10.16
C TYR A 308 17.40 -3.95 8.65
N GLY A 309 17.71 -5.15 8.18
CA GLY A 309 17.72 -5.48 6.77
C GLY A 309 17.66 -6.98 6.50
N LYS A 310 18.49 -7.45 5.55
CA LYS A 310 18.51 -8.85 5.10
C LYS A 310 18.90 -9.87 6.18
N GLU A 311 19.50 -9.46 7.27
CA GLU A 311 19.80 -10.33 8.42
C GLU A 311 18.53 -10.87 9.11
N LEU A 312 17.37 -10.27 8.86
CA LEU A 312 16.08 -10.80 9.33
C LEU A 312 15.61 -12.02 8.54
N ILE A 313 16.16 -12.29 7.36
CA ILE A 313 15.77 -13.42 6.50
C ILE A 313 15.97 -14.73 7.26
N ASN A 314 14.89 -15.51 7.40
CA ASN A 314 14.89 -16.78 8.10
C ASN A 314 14.38 -17.96 7.26
N GLY A 315 14.05 -17.72 5.98
CA GLY A 315 13.51 -18.71 5.06
C GLY A 315 12.06 -19.14 5.33
N GLY A 316 11.39 -18.51 6.30
CA GLY A 316 10.00 -18.76 6.69
C GLY A 316 9.18 -17.48 6.63
N THR A 317 8.87 -16.89 7.79
CA THR A 317 8.07 -15.67 7.93
C THR A 317 8.78 -14.41 7.38
N VAL A 318 10.08 -14.45 7.19
CA VAL A 318 10.86 -13.48 6.43
C VAL A 318 11.61 -14.25 5.34
N TYR A 319 10.98 -14.40 4.18
CA TYR A 319 11.56 -15.14 3.06
C TYR A 319 12.58 -14.29 2.30
N ASP A 320 12.27 -13.01 2.09
CA ASP A 320 13.18 -12.01 1.51
C ASP A 320 12.92 -10.65 2.14
N TYR A 321 13.78 -9.66 1.84
CA TYR A 321 13.71 -8.32 2.42
C TYR A 321 13.94 -7.24 1.37
N ASP A 322 13.03 -6.26 1.30
CA ASP A 322 13.15 -5.07 0.46
C ASP A 322 14.10 -4.04 1.08
N VAL A 323 15.33 -4.02 0.60
CA VAL A 323 16.39 -3.14 1.12
C VAL A 323 16.10 -1.64 0.95
N THR A 324 15.16 -1.25 0.10
CA THR A 324 14.79 0.16 -0.12
C THR A 324 14.00 0.75 1.05
N LYS A 325 13.44 -0.10 1.92
CA LYS A 325 12.79 0.29 3.16
C LYS A 325 13.85 0.50 4.25
N LEU A 326 14.17 1.74 4.54
CA LEU A 326 15.07 2.09 5.64
C LEU A 326 14.28 2.14 6.94
N CYS A 327 14.19 1.00 7.60
CA CYS A 327 13.53 0.84 8.89
C CYS A 327 14.57 0.85 10.00
N VAL A 328 14.33 1.64 11.05
CA VAL A 328 15.27 1.84 12.16
C VAL A 328 14.54 1.70 13.48
N TYR A 329 14.96 0.74 14.28
CA TYR A 329 14.51 0.58 15.66
C TYR A 329 15.17 1.63 16.54
N THR A 330 14.38 2.37 17.35
CA THR A 330 14.84 3.56 18.07
C THR A 330 14.88 3.39 19.59
N ARG A 331 14.31 2.33 20.11
CA ARG A 331 14.13 2.19 21.55
C ARG A 331 15.43 1.96 22.34
N ASP A 332 16.48 1.53 21.68
CA ASP A 332 17.79 1.37 22.33
C ASP A 332 18.38 2.73 22.78
N ILE A 333 17.89 3.87 22.24
CA ILE A 333 18.17 5.22 22.77
C ILE A 333 17.10 5.74 23.75
N GLY A 334 16.12 4.89 24.13
CA GLY A 334 15.05 5.24 25.06
C GLY A 334 13.94 6.12 24.48
N LEU A 335 13.89 6.31 23.14
CA LEU A 335 12.85 7.06 22.43
C LEU A 335 11.91 6.13 21.66
N ASP A 336 10.62 6.46 21.69
CA ASP A 336 9.66 5.85 20.79
C ASP A 336 9.87 6.37 19.34
N GLY A 337 9.57 5.56 18.30
CA GLY A 337 9.76 6.00 16.91
C GLY A 337 8.91 7.23 16.56
N ILE A 338 7.74 7.39 17.19
CA ILE A 338 6.91 8.60 17.05
C ILE A 338 7.66 9.84 17.57
N GLU A 339 8.34 9.75 18.73
CA GLU A 339 9.14 10.86 19.27
C GLU A 339 10.28 11.23 18.30
N VAL A 340 10.97 10.24 17.74
CA VAL A 340 12.06 10.49 16.77
C VAL A 340 11.51 11.10 15.47
N TYR A 341 10.35 10.64 14.99
CA TYR A 341 9.65 11.20 13.83
C TYR A 341 9.34 12.69 14.05
N ASP A 342 8.77 13.05 15.21
CA ASP A 342 8.42 14.43 15.54
C ASP A 342 9.67 15.32 15.62
N ILE A 343 10.73 14.87 16.29
CA ILE A 343 12.01 15.61 16.38
C ILE A 343 12.61 15.81 14.97
N LEU A 344 12.66 14.78 14.13
CA LEU A 344 13.17 14.91 12.76
C LEU A 344 12.41 15.97 11.95
N ARG A 345 11.06 15.99 12.07
CA ARG A 345 10.20 16.95 11.37
C ARG A 345 10.38 18.37 11.91
N ASP A 346 10.31 18.54 13.24
CA ASP A 346 10.15 19.85 13.87
C ASP A 346 11.48 20.58 14.10
N GLU A 347 12.58 19.84 14.28
CA GLU A 347 13.88 20.43 14.60
C GLU A 347 14.91 20.30 13.46
N TYR A 348 14.74 19.30 12.58
CA TYR A 348 15.70 19.04 11.48
C TYR A 348 15.12 19.28 10.08
N ASP A 349 13.83 19.64 9.96
CA ASP A 349 13.14 19.76 8.67
C ASP A 349 13.27 18.48 7.80
N ILE A 350 13.18 17.31 8.43
CA ILE A 350 13.28 16.01 7.76
C ILE A 350 11.94 15.29 7.91
N GLN A 351 11.22 15.15 6.78
CA GLN A 351 9.98 14.39 6.73
C GLN A 351 10.28 12.96 6.29
N ILE A 352 10.11 12.01 7.19
CA ILE A 352 10.13 10.57 6.89
C ILE A 352 8.71 10.04 6.69
N GLU A 353 8.56 8.78 6.30
CA GLU A 353 7.24 8.20 6.01
C GLU A 353 6.39 8.09 7.27
N PHE A 354 6.91 7.45 8.32
CA PHE A 354 6.23 7.38 9.62
C PHE A 354 7.18 7.02 10.78
N GLY A 355 6.68 7.22 12.00
CA GLY A 355 7.18 6.61 13.23
C GLY A 355 6.08 5.78 13.88
N ASP A 356 6.42 4.60 14.37
CA ASP A 356 5.57 3.79 15.25
C ASP A 356 6.14 3.74 16.68
N ILE A 357 5.62 2.85 17.53
CA ILE A 357 6.06 2.74 18.92
C ILE A 357 7.55 2.37 19.04
N GLY A 358 8.08 1.57 18.13
CA GLY A 358 9.47 1.06 18.21
C GLY A 358 10.38 1.53 17.10
N ASN A 359 9.83 2.00 15.98
CA ASN A 359 10.58 2.19 14.75
C ASN A 359 10.25 3.50 14.06
N ILE A 360 11.21 3.99 13.28
CA ILE A 360 10.96 4.94 12.20
C ILE A 360 11.15 4.25 10.85
N MET A 361 10.46 4.73 9.83
CA MET A 361 10.63 4.26 8.46
C MET A 361 10.81 5.43 7.50
N ALA A 362 11.91 5.38 6.73
CA ALA A 362 12.16 6.27 5.61
C ALA A 362 12.10 5.47 4.30
N TYR A 363 11.45 6.03 3.30
CA TYR A 363 11.24 5.42 2.00
C TYR A 363 12.32 5.93 1.03
N ILE A 364 13.36 5.12 0.75
CA ILE A 364 14.41 5.50 -0.21
C ILE A 364 13.94 5.17 -1.62
N SER A 365 13.89 6.15 -2.50
CA SER A 365 13.27 6.07 -3.82
C SER A 365 14.09 6.78 -4.91
N ILE A 366 13.60 6.75 -6.14
CA ILE A 366 14.29 7.31 -7.33
C ILE A 366 14.49 8.83 -7.31
N GLY A 367 13.79 9.53 -6.41
CA GLY A 367 13.90 10.99 -6.24
C GLY A 367 14.95 11.43 -5.22
N ASP A 368 15.48 10.50 -4.40
CA ASP A 368 16.41 10.82 -3.32
C ASP A 368 17.81 11.13 -3.83
N ARG A 369 18.60 11.79 -2.99
CA ARG A 369 19.99 12.15 -3.25
C ARG A 369 20.84 11.78 -2.05
N ILE A 370 22.07 11.38 -2.29
CA ILE A 370 22.98 10.95 -1.23
C ILE A 370 23.14 12.00 -0.11
N ARG A 371 23.21 13.29 -0.44
CA ARG A 371 23.32 14.37 0.54
C ARG A 371 22.10 14.47 1.49
N ASP A 372 20.91 14.10 1.01
CA ASP A 372 19.69 14.13 1.82
C ASP A 372 19.69 12.92 2.79
N ILE A 373 20.25 11.79 2.36
CA ILE A 373 20.51 10.61 3.20
C ILE A 373 21.54 10.92 4.27
N GLU A 374 22.68 11.56 3.91
CA GLU A 374 23.70 11.99 4.86
C GLU A 374 23.14 12.97 5.91
N ARG A 375 22.22 13.85 5.50
CA ARG A 375 21.51 14.73 6.43
C ARG A 375 20.65 13.96 7.42
N LEU A 376 19.92 12.92 6.98
CA LEU A 376 19.14 12.04 7.86
C LEU A 376 20.05 11.31 8.85
N VAL A 377 21.16 10.73 8.39
CA VAL A 377 22.15 10.05 9.26
C VAL A 377 22.72 11.01 10.30
N GLY A 378 23.12 12.23 9.87
CA GLY A 378 23.63 13.26 10.77
C GLY A 378 22.61 13.70 11.82
N ALA A 379 21.33 13.87 11.43
CA ALA A 379 20.25 14.21 12.37
C ALA A 379 20.02 13.08 13.39
N LEU A 380 20.02 11.82 12.97
CA LEU A 380 19.88 10.69 13.89
C LEU A 380 21.06 10.59 14.87
N ALA A 381 22.30 10.87 14.41
CA ALA A 381 23.47 10.93 15.28
C ALA A 381 23.33 12.03 16.35
N GLU A 382 22.83 13.20 15.98
CA GLU A 382 22.62 14.30 16.92
C GLU A 382 21.46 14.02 17.88
N ILE A 383 20.36 13.43 17.41
CA ILE A 383 19.24 12.98 18.24
C ILE A 383 19.72 11.97 19.28
N SER A 384 20.50 10.96 18.89
CA SER A 384 21.08 10.00 19.84
C SER A 384 21.90 10.71 20.91
N ARG A 385 22.71 11.69 20.54
CA ARG A 385 23.57 12.45 21.47
C ARG A 385 22.78 13.35 22.44
N LEU A 386 21.72 14.01 21.97
CA LEU A 386 21.01 15.07 22.72
C LEU A 386 19.78 14.56 23.48
N TYR A 387 19.10 13.56 22.97
CA TYR A 387 17.79 13.15 23.45
C TYR A 387 17.74 11.74 24.02
N SER A 388 18.85 10.97 24.01
CA SER A 388 18.87 9.64 24.60
C SER A 388 18.40 9.67 26.06
N LYS A 389 17.54 8.72 26.40
CA LYS A 389 17.02 8.48 27.75
C LYS A 389 17.54 7.13 28.25
N GLU A 390 17.51 6.90 29.57
CA GLU A 390 17.76 5.55 30.08
C GLU A 390 16.78 4.56 29.48
N GLU A 391 17.30 3.39 29.04
CA GLU A 391 16.55 2.34 28.36
C GLU A 391 15.34 1.92 29.21
N LYS A 392 14.14 2.22 28.76
CA LYS A 392 12.94 1.55 29.26
C LYS A 392 12.82 0.23 28.50
N ARG A 393 13.31 -0.86 29.09
CA ARG A 393 13.09 -2.21 28.55
C ARG A 393 11.58 -2.40 28.33
N PHE A 394 11.21 -2.56 27.10
CA PHE A 394 9.86 -2.85 26.73
C PHE A 394 9.85 -4.14 25.91
N GLU A 395 9.60 -5.24 26.60
CA GLU A 395 9.25 -6.48 25.91
C GLU A 395 7.83 -6.32 25.39
N VAL A 396 7.67 -6.24 24.09
CA VAL A 396 6.36 -6.44 23.46
C VAL A 396 6.09 -7.93 23.47
N ASP A 397 5.72 -8.46 24.64
CA ASP A 397 5.17 -9.81 24.76
C ASP A 397 3.72 -9.78 24.24
N ARG A 398 3.54 -9.43 22.96
CA ARG A 398 2.21 -9.36 22.35
C ARG A 398 2.22 -10.15 21.05
N GLN A 399 1.52 -11.26 21.10
CA GLN A 399 1.07 -11.95 19.89
C GLN A 399 0.13 -11.02 19.10
N MET A 400 0.12 -11.16 17.79
CA MET A 400 -0.87 -10.43 16.98
C MET A 400 -2.27 -10.82 17.43
N LEU A 401 -3.08 -9.83 17.77
CA LEU A 401 -4.46 -10.05 18.13
C LEU A 401 -5.22 -10.59 16.92
N LEU A 402 -5.84 -11.75 17.08
CA LEU A 402 -6.69 -12.38 16.06
C LEU A 402 -8.12 -12.41 16.57
N PRO A 403 -8.89 -11.34 16.33
CA PRO A 403 -10.30 -11.33 16.69
C PRO A 403 -11.04 -12.43 15.94
N ARG A 404 -12.01 -13.05 16.60
CA ARG A 404 -12.92 -13.99 15.92
C ARG A 404 -13.86 -13.19 15.01
N VAL A 405 -14.02 -13.65 13.78
CA VAL A 405 -15.03 -13.10 12.84
C VAL A 405 -16.36 -13.78 13.19
N LEU A 406 -17.30 -13.01 13.75
CA LEU A 406 -18.63 -13.51 14.18
C LEU A 406 -19.75 -13.10 13.20
N ALA A 407 -19.52 -12.08 12.37
CA ALA A 407 -20.37 -11.69 11.28
C ALA A 407 -19.47 -11.28 10.10
N SER A 408 -19.97 -11.39 8.88
CA SER A 408 -19.22 -10.85 7.73
C SER A 408 -19.02 -9.33 7.87
N PRO A 409 -17.93 -8.76 7.31
CA PRO A 409 -17.75 -7.31 7.33
C PRO A 409 -18.94 -6.54 6.73
N GLN A 410 -19.60 -7.09 5.71
CA GLN A 410 -20.78 -6.51 5.09
C GLN A 410 -21.98 -6.50 6.04
N GLU A 411 -22.32 -7.65 6.63
CA GLU A 411 -23.43 -7.75 7.59
C GLU A 411 -23.23 -6.79 8.74
N ALA A 412 -22.04 -6.77 9.33
CA ALA A 412 -21.72 -5.88 10.46
C ALA A 412 -21.76 -4.41 10.08
N PHE A 413 -21.30 -4.05 8.89
CA PHE A 413 -21.29 -2.66 8.43
C PHE A 413 -22.71 -2.09 8.25
N TYR A 414 -23.65 -2.90 7.74
CA TYR A 414 -25.04 -2.47 7.47
C TYR A 414 -26.00 -2.76 8.61
N ALA A 415 -25.62 -3.53 9.64
CA ALA A 415 -26.46 -3.82 10.79
C ALA A 415 -26.77 -2.55 11.63
N ASP A 416 -27.87 -2.61 12.38
CA ASP A 416 -28.15 -1.61 13.42
C ASP A 416 -27.07 -1.66 14.51
N LYS A 417 -26.63 -0.47 14.92
CA LYS A 417 -25.56 -0.30 15.91
C LYS A 417 -26.03 0.45 17.14
N ILE A 418 -25.36 0.19 18.25
CA ILE A 418 -25.51 0.96 19.50
C ILE A 418 -24.12 1.43 19.94
N LYS A 419 -24.07 2.59 20.60
CA LYS A 419 -22.84 3.10 21.24
C LYS A 419 -22.69 2.51 22.62
N VAL A 420 -21.54 1.91 22.90
CA VAL A 420 -21.19 1.32 24.17
C VAL A 420 -19.88 1.95 24.67
N PRO A 421 -19.75 2.32 25.96
CA PRO A 421 -18.47 2.75 26.50
C PRO A 421 -17.37 1.74 26.18
N ILE A 422 -16.18 2.20 25.76
CA ILE A 422 -15.12 1.30 25.29
C ILE A 422 -14.77 0.20 26.30
N ARG A 423 -14.80 0.51 27.61
CA ARG A 423 -14.51 -0.44 28.69
C ARG A 423 -15.60 -1.51 28.89
N GLU A 424 -16.78 -1.30 28.34
CA GLU A 424 -17.92 -2.20 28.40
C GLU A 424 -18.15 -2.93 27.08
N ALA A 425 -17.29 -2.65 26.06
CA ALA A 425 -17.44 -3.20 24.72
C ALA A 425 -16.99 -4.65 24.56
N ALA A 426 -16.26 -5.21 25.55
CA ALA A 426 -15.84 -6.60 25.51
C ALA A 426 -17.03 -7.56 25.40
N GLY A 427 -16.88 -8.60 24.57
CA GLY A 427 -17.94 -9.57 24.27
C GLY A 427 -18.96 -9.13 23.22
N HIS A 428 -18.88 -7.89 22.73
CA HIS A 428 -19.72 -7.41 21.62
C HIS A 428 -19.04 -7.62 20.27
N ILE A 429 -19.83 -7.49 19.21
CA ILE A 429 -19.34 -7.52 17.82
C ILE A 429 -19.14 -6.09 17.34
N SER A 430 -17.97 -5.78 16.79
CA SER A 430 -17.67 -4.45 16.27
C SER A 430 -18.52 -4.10 15.05
N GLY A 431 -19.08 -2.89 15.04
CA GLY A 431 -19.76 -2.28 13.91
C GLY A 431 -18.90 -1.29 13.12
N GLU A 432 -17.65 -1.06 13.56
CA GLU A 432 -16.77 -0.06 12.96
C GLU A 432 -15.29 -0.50 13.00
N PHE A 433 -14.44 0.29 12.32
CA PHE A 433 -12.99 0.09 12.37
C PHE A 433 -12.38 0.81 13.56
N VAL A 434 -11.32 0.22 14.14
CA VAL A 434 -10.34 0.92 14.97
C VAL A 434 -8.96 0.59 14.41
N MET A 435 -8.22 1.63 13.99
CA MET A 435 -6.94 1.47 13.31
C MET A 435 -5.91 2.44 13.87
N ALA A 436 -4.69 1.96 14.11
CA ALA A 436 -3.55 2.85 14.27
C ALA A 436 -3.11 3.39 12.90
N TYR A 437 -2.85 4.70 12.80
CA TYR A 437 -2.39 5.30 11.55
C TYR A 437 -1.17 6.20 11.80
N PRO A 438 -0.11 6.07 11.01
CA PRO A 438 0.20 5.01 10.07
C PRO A 438 0.39 3.63 10.73
N PRO A 439 0.28 2.51 10.01
CA PRO A 439 0.11 2.34 8.57
C PRO A 439 -1.34 2.16 8.09
N GLY A 440 -2.35 2.21 8.95
CA GLY A 440 -3.75 2.00 8.57
C GLY A 440 -4.17 0.53 8.52
N ILE A 441 -3.54 -0.29 9.36
CA ILE A 441 -3.90 -1.70 9.59
C ILE A 441 -4.98 -1.74 10.68
N PRO A 442 -6.11 -2.43 10.45
CA PRO A 442 -7.15 -2.54 11.46
C PRO A 442 -6.67 -3.33 12.70
N ILE A 443 -6.81 -2.75 13.89
CA ILE A 443 -6.76 -3.46 15.16
C ILE A 443 -8.08 -4.21 15.35
N LEU A 444 -9.18 -3.56 14.95
CA LEU A 444 -10.53 -4.08 14.97
C LEU A 444 -11.25 -3.69 13.68
N ALA A 445 -11.98 -4.61 13.09
CA ALA A 445 -12.78 -4.42 11.87
C ALA A 445 -14.26 -4.77 12.14
N PRO A 446 -15.20 -4.29 11.30
CA PRO A 446 -16.60 -4.67 11.42
C PRO A 446 -16.78 -6.18 11.34
N GLY A 447 -17.60 -6.76 12.26
CA GLY A 447 -17.89 -8.19 12.34
C GLY A 447 -16.98 -8.98 13.28
N GLU A 448 -15.95 -8.35 13.82
CA GLU A 448 -15.01 -8.98 14.75
C GLU A 448 -15.47 -8.88 16.21
N GLU A 449 -15.17 -9.91 16.99
CA GLU A 449 -15.39 -9.93 18.44
C GLU A 449 -14.44 -8.96 19.14
N ILE A 450 -14.97 -8.11 19.99
CA ILE A 450 -14.19 -7.20 20.84
C ILE A 450 -13.79 -7.97 22.10
N THR A 451 -12.50 -8.11 22.38
CA THR A 451 -11.99 -8.72 23.61
C THR A 451 -11.34 -7.69 24.53
N ASP A 452 -11.16 -8.04 25.81
CA ASP A 452 -10.45 -7.17 26.77
C ASP A 452 -9.03 -6.86 26.29
N GLU A 453 -8.33 -7.83 25.69
CA GLU A 453 -6.97 -7.63 25.16
C GLU A 453 -6.93 -6.62 24.01
N ILE A 454 -7.97 -6.60 23.16
CA ILE A 454 -8.10 -5.61 22.08
C ILE A 454 -8.30 -4.22 22.66
N ILE A 455 -9.17 -4.08 23.68
CA ILE A 455 -9.41 -2.81 24.36
C ILE A 455 -8.12 -2.30 25.01
N ASP A 456 -7.41 -3.16 25.74
CA ASP A 456 -6.13 -2.84 26.36
C ASP A 456 -5.09 -2.40 25.35
N TYR A 457 -5.04 -3.06 24.18
CA TYR A 457 -4.11 -2.70 23.12
C TYR A 457 -4.44 -1.35 22.48
N ILE A 458 -5.73 -1.05 22.27
CA ILE A 458 -6.18 0.25 21.76
C ILE A 458 -5.80 1.36 22.75
N GLN A 459 -6.08 1.18 24.06
CA GLN A 459 -5.75 2.17 25.10
C GLN A 459 -4.24 2.39 25.20
N TYR A 460 -3.46 1.31 25.21
CA TYR A 460 -2.01 1.41 25.18
C TYR A 460 -1.47 2.18 23.97
N SER A 461 -2.01 1.92 22.77
CA SER A 461 -1.61 2.61 21.56
C SER A 461 -1.89 4.12 21.63
N VAL A 462 -3.05 4.50 22.19
CA VAL A 462 -3.41 5.91 22.44
C VAL A 462 -2.45 6.55 23.44
N GLU A 463 -2.14 5.88 24.56
CA GLU A 463 -1.19 6.37 25.56
C GLU A 463 0.21 6.59 24.99
N LYS A 464 0.57 5.81 23.97
CA LYS A 464 1.83 5.94 23.23
C LYS A 464 1.81 7.00 22.12
N GLY A 465 0.70 7.73 21.98
CA GLY A 465 0.58 8.81 21.01
C GLY A 465 0.23 8.35 19.59
N CYS A 466 -0.15 7.08 19.39
CA CYS A 466 -0.62 6.63 18.09
C CYS A 466 -1.92 7.36 17.70
N SER A 467 -1.96 7.91 16.50
CA SER A 467 -3.21 8.45 15.94
C SER A 467 -4.16 7.30 15.62
N MET A 468 -5.38 7.36 16.15
CA MET A 468 -6.40 6.34 15.91
C MET A 468 -7.42 6.84 14.89
N GLN A 469 -7.86 5.96 13.99
CA GLN A 469 -8.78 6.28 12.90
C GLN A 469 -9.81 5.17 12.68
N GLY A 470 -10.91 5.52 12.01
CA GLY A 470 -11.93 4.57 11.55
C GLY A 470 -13.17 4.49 12.42
N MET A 471 -13.09 4.93 13.68
CA MET A 471 -14.22 5.00 14.62
C MET A 471 -15.00 6.33 14.45
N GLU A 472 -16.30 6.29 14.76
CA GLU A 472 -17.17 7.47 14.74
C GLU A 472 -16.80 8.44 15.89
N ASP A 473 -16.53 7.90 17.08
CA ASP A 473 -16.07 8.68 18.24
C ASP A 473 -14.54 8.79 18.22
N SER A 474 -14.03 9.89 17.70
CA SER A 474 -12.58 10.16 17.63
C SER A 474 -11.89 10.25 19.01
N THR A 475 -12.67 10.37 20.10
CA THR A 475 -12.16 10.41 21.48
C THR A 475 -12.01 9.03 22.10
N LEU A 476 -12.48 7.98 21.41
CA LEU A 476 -12.48 6.58 21.88
C LEU A 476 -13.13 6.39 23.26
N GLN A 477 -14.10 7.23 23.63
CA GLN A 477 -14.90 7.01 24.84
C GLN A 477 -15.94 5.91 24.61
N THR A 478 -16.42 5.78 23.36
CA THR A 478 -17.44 4.81 22.95
C THR A 478 -17.02 4.08 21.67
N LEU A 479 -17.54 2.87 21.48
CA LEU A 479 -17.47 2.10 20.24
C LEU A 479 -18.87 1.78 19.73
N ASN A 480 -19.05 1.78 18.41
CA ASN A 480 -20.24 1.26 17.77
C ASN A 480 -20.17 -0.26 17.71
N VAL A 481 -21.10 -0.91 18.36
CA VAL A 481 -21.26 -2.38 18.39
C VAL A 481 -22.58 -2.79 17.78
N LEU A 482 -22.71 -4.02 17.29
CA LEU A 482 -23.95 -4.50 16.74
C LEU A 482 -25.02 -4.61 17.85
N ARG A 483 -26.26 -4.23 17.50
CA ARG A 483 -27.40 -4.46 18.38
C ARG A 483 -27.75 -5.95 18.34
N MET A 484 -27.45 -6.67 19.41
CA MET A 484 -27.87 -8.07 19.57
C MET A 484 -29.35 -8.18 19.87
#